data_629fafc53ef19b69bce74215949fb684
#
_entry.id   629fafc53ef19b69bce74215949fb684
#
_cell.length_a   1.000
_cell.length_b   1.000
_cell.length_c   1.000
_cell.angle_alpha   90.00
_cell.angle_beta   90.00
_cell.angle_gamma   90.00
#
_symmetry.space_group_name_H-M   'P 1'
#
loop_
_entity.id
_entity.type
_entity.pdbx_description
1 polymer ?
#
loop_
_entity_poly.entity_id
_entity_poly.type
_entity_poly.pdbx_seq_one_letter_code
_entity_poly.pdbx_strand_id
1 'polypeptide(L)'
;MEESVKVLIAAAECSPFARTGGLGEAVRGLAGALGRLDVDVTVVIPRYRHLAGLGVAVDDPAPARRIEDHNIRVFALEDARAFDREGIYGPTAGTVYEDEWWRWGRFARSVADIADGFDVLHVHDGQPAPSVLLTNTPSVLTVHNAAYPLLGPLREAAAVLGVEAIHRRLGGTLEWYGQANYLKAGIAGADRVTTVSPSFARQLTDDPEVSSGLSEVIRWIDHPLEGILNGIDVDAWTPAHDPVLPASFTARKLTGRTAAKTALLAKAGLDDGFVLGNVGRMTEQKGLGLLDDYLDRLVHEGFRFVMVGNGDLDPTVDDWAKRHPTGVWHATYDEQLARLVFAGSDAYLMPSRFEPCGLGQMYAMRYGSVPVARLTGGLADTVIDLDESPDEATGFGFRQFDPRELVKTIRRARRVHDRIRGEWRALQRRGMNEDWSWDRAAKEYLAVYRDLAG
;
A
#
# COMPACT_ATOMS: atom_id res chain seq x y z
N MET A 1 -34.04 7.97 10.94
CA MET A 1 -32.69 8.10 10.37
C MET A 1 -31.83 7.21 11.23
N GLU A 2 -31.19 6.19 10.68
CA GLU A 2 -30.17 5.46 11.44
C GLU A 2 -29.09 6.48 11.84
N GLU A 3 -28.64 6.42 13.08
CA GLU A 3 -27.53 7.28 13.54
C GLU A 3 -26.28 6.93 12.72
N SER A 4 -25.56 7.97 12.29
CA SER A 4 -24.31 7.79 11.53
C SER A 4 -23.27 7.12 12.43
N VAL A 5 -22.66 6.03 11.98
CA VAL A 5 -21.59 5.34 12.72
C VAL A 5 -20.39 6.29 12.85
N LYS A 6 -19.87 6.45 14.06
CA LYS A 6 -18.69 7.27 14.36
C LYS A 6 -17.45 6.39 14.42
N VAL A 7 -16.51 6.62 13.54
CA VAL A 7 -15.29 5.80 13.42
C VAL A 7 -14.05 6.63 13.71
N LEU A 8 -13.23 6.17 14.66
CA LEU A 8 -11.89 6.68 14.89
C LEU A 8 -10.88 5.83 14.12
N ILE A 9 -10.26 6.39 13.09
CA ILE A 9 -9.16 5.73 12.35
C ILE A 9 -7.83 6.20 12.92
N ALA A 10 -6.98 5.30 13.41
CA ALA A 10 -5.65 5.62 13.92
C ALA A 10 -4.56 4.98 13.06
N ALA A 11 -3.59 5.79 12.62
CA ALA A 11 -2.51 5.35 11.76
C ALA A 11 -1.22 6.18 11.96
N ALA A 12 -0.08 5.62 11.54
CA ALA A 12 1.16 6.39 11.47
C ALA A 12 1.16 7.41 10.34
N GLU A 13 0.38 7.18 9.29
CA GLU A 13 0.34 8.01 8.09
C GLU A 13 -1.09 8.33 7.66
N CYS A 14 -1.29 9.54 7.13
CA CYS A 14 -2.48 9.94 6.37
C CYS A 14 -2.07 11.02 5.36
N SER A 15 -2.23 10.74 4.07
CA SER A 15 -1.94 11.71 2.99
C SER A 15 -2.92 12.89 3.05
N PRO A 16 -2.49 14.13 2.74
CA PRO A 16 -1.14 14.56 2.40
C PRO A 16 -0.28 14.94 3.61
N PHE A 17 -0.75 14.77 4.84
CA PHE A 17 -0.12 15.26 6.06
C PHE A 17 1.13 14.47 6.46
N ALA A 18 1.08 13.16 6.36
CA ALA A 18 2.19 12.26 6.66
C ALA A 18 2.18 11.12 5.63
N ARG A 19 3.25 10.99 4.84
CA ARG A 19 3.33 10.00 3.77
C ARG A 19 4.77 9.57 3.53
N THR A 20 5.01 8.26 3.58
CA THR A 20 6.25 7.61 3.13
C THR A 20 5.98 6.49 2.13
N GLY A 21 4.75 5.99 2.09
CA GLY A 21 4.37 4.85 1.26
C GLY A 21 2.88 4.75 1.01
N GLY A 22 2.40 3.53 0.78
CA GLY A 22 1.01 3.25 0.46
C GLY A 22 0.04 3.38 1.63
N LEU A 23 0.52 3.33 2.89
CA LEU A 23 -0.34 3.42 4.08
C LEU A 23 -1.09 4.75 4.14
N GLY A 24 -0.39 5.87 3.95
CA GLY A 24 -1.00 7.20 3.98
C GLY A 24 -2.08 7.38 2.91
N GLU A 25 -1.87 6.84 1.72
CA GLU A 25 -2.87 6.83 0.64
C GLU A 25 -4.07 5.93 0.99
N ALA A 26 -3.82 4.77 1.58
CA ALA A 26 -4.87 3.83 1.97
C ALA A 26 -5.78 4.42 3.05
N VAL A 27 -5.20 4.99 4.10
CA VAL A 27 -5.95 5.64 5.18
C VAL A 27 -6.78 6.82 4.65
N ARG A 28 -6.18 7.68 3.82
CA ARG A 28 -6.87 8.82 3.21
C ARG A 28 -8.01 8.38 2.30
N GLY A 29 -7.74 7.40 1.46
CA GLY A 29 -8.72 6.90 0.48
C GLY A 29 -9.91 6.22 1.14
N LEU A 30 -9.66 5.35 2.13
CA LEU A 30 -10.72 4.70 2.92
C LEU A 30 -11.55 5.73 3.68
N ALA A 31 -10.91 6.64 4.42
CA ALA A 31 -11.62 7.66 5.17
C ALA A 31 -12.52 8.52 4.27
N GLY A 32 -12.01 8.94 3.09
CA GLY A 32 -12.78 9.71 2.12
C GLY A 32 -13.98 8.96 1.56
N ALA A 33 -13.81 7.69 1.25
CA ALA A 33 -14.91 6.87 0.74
C ALA A 33 -15.97 6.55 1.80
N LEU A 34 -15.57 6.32 3.06
CA LEU A 34 -16.50 6.18 4.18
C LEU A 34 -17.30 7.45 4.43
N GLY A 35 -16.65 8.63 4.35
CA GLY A 35 -17.34 9.91 4.47
C GLY A 35 -18.41 10.13 3.38
N ARG A 36 -18.21 9.59 2.16
CA ARG A 36 -19.26 9.59 1.11
C ARG A 36 -20.42 8.64 1.40
N LEU A 37 -20.24 7.70 2.31
CA LEU A 37 -21.28 6.77 2.79
C LEU A 37 -21.94 7.24 4.10
N ASP A 38 -21.82 8.53 4.43
CA ASP A 38 -22.39 9.15 5.63
C ASP A 38 -21.85 8.60 6.96
N VAL A 39 -20.62 8.05 6.96
CA VAL A 39 -19.90 7.67 8.18
C VAL A 39 -19.21 8.92 8.76
N ASP A 40 -19.35 9.15 10.06
CA ASP A 40 -18.63 10.22 10.77
C ASP A 40 -17.20 9.77 11.07
N VAL A 41 -16.27 10.09 10.16
CA VAL A 41 -14.88 9.62 10.24
C VAL A 41 -13.98 10.66 10.87
N THR A 42 -13.25 10.25 11.88
CA THR A 42 -12.12 10.99 12.46
C THR A 42 -10.83 10.18 12.27
N VAL A 43 -9.82 10.78 11.66
CA VAL A 43 -8.50 10.19 11.50
C VAL A 43 -7.54 10.83 12.51
N VAL A 44 -6.74 10.01 13.21
CA VAL A 44 -5.68 10.49 14.10
C VAL A 44 -4.32 9.97 13.64
N ILE A 45 -3.36 10.88 13.61
CA ILE A 45 -1.94 10.61 13.33
C ILE A 45 -1.08 11.30 14.39
N PRO A 46 0.18 10.92 14.58
CA PRO A 46 1.11 11.70 15.40
C PRO A 46 1.38 13.08 14.80
N ARG A 47 1.57 14.09 15.66
CA ARG A 47 2.04 15.41 15.23
C ARG A 47 3.53 15.41 14.98
N TYR A 48 3.90 15.07 13.76
CA TYR A 48 5.29 15.10 13.32
C TYR A 48 5.84 16.54 13.22
N ARG A 49 7.17 16.70 13.31
CA ARG A 49 7.86 18.00 13.22
C ARG A 49 7.41 18.85 12.03
N HIS A 50 7.29 18.26 10.85
CA HIS A 50 6.89 18.96 9.64
C HIS A 50 5.44 19.46 9.65
N LEU A 51 4.60 18.98 10.58
CA LEU A 51 3.21 19.43 10.76
C LEU A 51 3.10 20.63 11.70
N ALA A 52 4.17 21.03 12.39
CA ALA A 52 4.15 22.10 13.40
C ALA A 52 3.68 23.47 12.86
N GLY A 53 3.86 23.73 11.56
CA GLY A 53 3.42 24.97 10.91
C GLY A 53 1.98 24.94 10.35
N LEU A 54 1.28 23.82 10.41
CA LEU A 54 -0.05 23.67 9.80
C LEU A 54 -1.23 24.08 10.71
N GLY A 55 -0.96 24.58 11.92
CA GLY A 55 -2.00 25.06 12.85
C GLY A 55 -2.96 23.98 13.33
N VAL A 56 -2.48 22.74 13.40
CA VAL A 56 -3.21 21.62 13.99
C VAL A 56 -3.07 21.72 15.49
N ALA A 57 -4.05 22.33 16.16
CA ALA A 57 -4.08 22.46 17.62
C ALA A 57 -4.44 21.11 18.26
N VAL A 58 -3.80 20.81 19.37
CA VAL A 58 -3.81 19.51 20.02
C VAL A 58 -4.55 19.48 21.35
N ASP A 59 -4.82 20.63 21.95
CA ASP A 59 -5.44 20.75 23.29
C ASP A 59 -6.94 21.07 23.27
N ASP A 60 -7.56 21.12 22.10
CA ASP A 60 -8.99 21.33 21.97
C ASP A 60 -9.58 20.18 21.13
N PRO A 61 -10.59 19.45 21.59
CA PRO A 61 -11.40 18.57 20.75
C PRO A 61 -12.14 19.34 19.62
N ALA A 62 -11.93 20.64 19.49
CA ALA A 62 -12.40 21.47 18.41
C ALA A 62 -11.52 21.31 17.15
N PRO A 63 -12.10 21.50 15.98
CA PRO A 63 -11.77 20.79 14.74
C PRO A 63 -10.38 21.09 14.22
N ALA A 64 -9.53 20.10 14.25
CA ALA A 64 -8.45 20.02 13.30
C ALA A 64 -9.03 20.19 11.90
N ARG A 65 -8.32 20.93 11.08
CA ARG A 65 -8.72 21.37 9.75
C ARG A 65 -9.60 20.34 9.04
N ARG A 66 -10.88 20.63 8.92
CA ARG A 66 -11.85 19.90 8.11
C ARG A 66 -11.28 19.82 6.70
N ILE A 67 -11.01 18.61 6.22
CA ILE A 67 -10.72 18.42 4.80
C ILE A 67 -12.06 18.59 4.11
N GLU A 68 -12.22 19.67 3.36
CA GLU A 68 -13.51 20.23 2.92
C GLU A 68 -14.32 19.31 2.00
N ASP A 69 -13.75 18.22 1.50
CA ASP A 69 -14.41 17.44 0.45
C ASP A 69 -15.23 16.24 0.91
N HIS A 70 -15.10 15.71 2.12
CA HIS A 70 -15.70 14.42 2.46
C HIS A 70 -16.00 14.20 3.94
N ASN A 71 -16.60 15.04 4.71
CA ASN A 71 -16.95 14.79 6.14
C ASN A 71 -15.87 14.12 7.00
N ILE A 72 -14.59 14.31 6.69
CA ILE A 72 -13.46 13.74 7.41
C ILE A 72 -12.81 14.79 8.28
N ARG A 73 -12.52 14.44 9.52
CA ARG A 73 -11.67 15.22 10.44
C ARG A 73 -10.33 14.53 10.59
N VAL A 74 -9.23 15.26 10.49
CA VAL A 74 -7.87 14.73 10.76
C VAL A 74 -7.31 15.48 11.95
N PHE A 75 -6.92 14.73 12.99
CA PHE A 75 -6.24 15.24 14.17
C PHE A 75 -4.81 14.75 14.22
N ALA A 76 -3.91 15.62 14.70
CA ALA A 76 -2.54 15.26 15.01
C ALA A 76 -2.35 15.26 16.53
N LEU A 77 -2.10 14.08 17.12
CA LEU A 77 -1.87 13.92 18.55
C LEU A 77 -0.48 14.40 18.93
N GLU A 78 -0.39 15.32 19.89
CA GLU A 78 0.86 15.93 20.29
C GLU A 78 1.61 15.10 21.33
N ASP A 79 2.83 14.74 20.98
CA ASP A 79 3.87 14.31 21.89
C ASP A 79 5.22 14.73 21.31
N ALA A 80 5.65 15.93 21.66
CA ALA A 80 6.89 16.51 21.10
C ALA A 80 8.11 15.64 21.38
N ARG A 81 8.18 14.98 22.56
CA ARG A 81 9.29 14.07 22.86
C ARG A 81 9.32 12.85 21.94
N ALA A 82 8.16 12.35 21.53
CA ALA A 82 8.02 11.18 20.68
C ALA A 82 8.14 11.53 19.19
N PHE A 83 7.53 12.67 18.75
CA PHE A 83 7.26 12.94 17.35
C PHE A 83 7.79 14.26 16.78
N ASP A 84 8.34 15.18 17.62
CA ASP A 84 9.08 16.33 17.09
C ASP A 84 10.50 15.90 16.65
N ARG A 85 10.56 15.05 15.64
CA ARG A 85 11.77 14.43 15.10
C ARG A 85 11.77 14.48 13.59
N GLU A 86 12.93 14.24 12.98
CA GLU A 86 13.05 14.12 11.52
C GLU A 86 12.48 12.79 11.03
N GLY A 87 11.71 12.83 9.93
CA GLY A 87 11.07 11.64 9.37
C GLY A 87 9.97 11.02 10.24
N ILE A 88 9.27 10.05 9.69
CA ILE A 88 8.15 9.36 10.36
C ILE A 88 8.66 8.16 11.17
N TYR A 89 9.39 7.27 10.56
CA TYR A 89 9.89 6.03 11.17
C TYR A 89 11.32 6.14 11.69
N GLY A 90 12.16 6.93 11.01
CA GLY A 90 13.54 7.15 11.35
C GLY A 90 14.06 8.48 10.77
N PRO A 91 15.29 8.90 11.12
CA PRO A 91 15.84 10.19 10.69
C PRO A 91 16.09 10.27 9.18
N THR A 92 16.27 9.14 8.53
CA THR A 92 16.45 9.04 7.06
C THR A 92 15.63 7.89 6.50
N ALA A 93 15.37 7.90 5.21
CA ALA A 93 14.65 6.81 4.54
C ALA A 93 15.35 5.46 4.78
N GLY A 94 14.57 4.43 5.11
CA GLY A 94 15.07 3.08 5.40
C GLY A 94 15.65 2.88 6.81
N THR A 95 15.71 3.93 7.64
CA THR A 95 16.15 3.81 9.04
C THR A 95 14.96 3.81 10.00
N VAL A 96 15.19 3.28 11.22
CA VAL A 96 14.21 3.27 12.31
C VAL A 96 14.85 3.87 13.57
N TYR A 97 14.03 4.44 14.44
CA TYR A 97 14.49 4.92 15.74
C TYR A 97 14.63 3.74 16.72
N GLU A 98 15.69 3.74 17.55
CA GLU A 98 15.92 2.70 18.56
C GLU A 98 14.80 2.63 19.62
N ASP A 99 14.11 3.74 19.86
CA ASP A 99 13.01 3.86 20.83
C ASP A 99 11.61 3.78 20.16
N GLU A 100 11.49 3.12 19.01
CA GLU A 100 10.21 2.98 18.30
C GLU A 100 9.09 2.42 19.20
N TRP A 101 9.37 1.37 19.93
CA TRP A 101 8.42 0.76 20.86
C TRP A 101 7.90 1.77 21.91
N TRP A 102 8.75 2.70 22.36
CA TRP A 102 8.36 3.71 23.34
C TRP A 102 7.46 4.78 22.69
N ARG A 103 7.88 5.34 21.56
CA ARG A 103 7.14 6.41 20.89
C ARG A 103 5.78 5.94 20.38
N TRP A 104 5.74 4.76 19.77
CA TRP A 104 4.48 4.19 19.28
C TRP A 104 3.59 3.67 20.43
N GLY A 105 4.17 3.21 21.53
CA GLY A 105 3.40 2.89 22.73
C GLY A 105 2.70 4.10 23.33
N ARG A 106 3.34 5.28 23.31
CA ARG A 106 2.70 6.54 23.72
C ARG A 106 1.57 6.93 22.78
N PHE A 107 1.79 6.81 21.47
CA PHE A 107 0.74 7.06 20.49
C PHE A 107 -0.47 6.14 20.70
N ALA A 108 -0.26 4.82 20.82
CA ALA A 108 -1.32 3.85 21.06
C ALA A 108 -2.12 4.19 22.33
N ARG A 109 -1.46 4.63 23.41
CA ARG A 109 -2.14 5.08 24.62
C ARG A 109 -3.01 6.32 24.38
N SER A 110 -2.46 7.35 23.73
CA SER A 110 -3.21 8.54 23.42
C SER A 110 -4.42 8.27 22.48
N VAL A 111 -4.29 7.29 21.58
CA VAL A 111 -5.41 6.82 20.75
C VAL A 111 -6.51 6.19 21.62
N ALA A 112 -6.14 5.33 22.56
CA ALA A 112 -7.09 4.70 23.47
C ALA A 112 -7.82 5.73 24.35
N ASP A 113 -7.10 6.75 24.85
CA ASP A 113 -7.67 7.80 25.72
C ASP A 113 -8.79 8.60 25.04
N ILE A 114 -8.85 8.62 23.70
CA ILE A 114 -9.90 9.35 22.93
C ILE A 114 -10.92 8.39 22.27
N ALA A 115 -10.72 7.08 22.33
CA ALA A 115 -11.56 6.11 21.62
C ALA A 115 -12.99 6.02 22.14
N ASP A 116 -13.22 6.24 23.44
CA ASP A 116 -14.54 6.09 24.09
C ASP A 116 -15.65 7.01 23.51
N GLY A 117 -15.29 8.01 22.72
CA GLY A 117 -16.25 8.89 22.02
C GLY A 117 -16.74 8.35 20.67
N PHE A 118 -16.31 7.15 20.25
CA PHE A 118 -16.58 6.57 18.95
C PHE A 118 -17.25 5.20 19.08
N ASP A 119 -18.00 4.82 18.04
CA ASP A 119 -18.66 3.52 17.98
C ASP A 119 -17.67 2.42 17.59
N VAL A 120 -16.64 2.76 16.81
CA VAL A 120 -15.58 1.83 16.37
C VAL A 120 -14.21 2.51 16.36
N LEU A 121 -13.21 1.84 16.90
CA LEU A 121 -11.79 2.15 16.75
C LEU A 121 -11.19 1.31 15.64
N HIS A 122 -10.72 1.94 14.56
CA HIS A 122 -10.03 1.25 13.47
C HIS A 122 -8.53 1.61 13.44
N VAL A 123 -7.67 0.67 13.75
CA VAL A 123 -6.22 0.87 13.80
C VAL A 123 -5.52 0.24 12.61
N HIS A 124 -4.48 0.89 12.10
CA HIS A 124 -3.71 0.45 10.93
C HIS A 124 -2.27 0.12 11.29
N ASP A 125 -1.86 -1.13 11.04
CA ASP A 125 -0.53 -1.70 11.34
C ASP A 125 -0.14 -1.66 12.82
N GLY A 126 1.10 -2.02 13.12
CA GLY A 126 1.59 -2.21 14.48
C GLY A 126 1.70 -0.94 15.33
N GLN A 127 1.76 0.26 14.73
CA GLN A 127 2.01 1.50 15.46
C GLN A 127 0.88 1.86 16.45
N PRO A 128 -0.39 1.95 16.04
CA PRO A 128 -1.51 2.14 16.95
C PRO A 128 -2.06 0.83 17.52
N ALA A 129 -1.67 -0.34 17.01
CA ALA A 129 -2.30 -1.62 17.30
C ALA A 129 -2.52 -1.92 18.80
N PRO A 130 -1.57 -1.62 19.72
CA PRO A 130 -1.81 -1.92 21.14
C PRO A 130 -2.94 -1.11 21.78
N SER A 131 -3.45 -0.04 21.14
CA SER A 131 -4.58 0.73 21.69
C SER A 131 -5.84 -0.11 21.90
N VAL A 132 -6.04 -1.16 21.10
CA VAL A 132 -7.18 -2.08 21.23
C VAL A 132 -7.20 -2.84 22.57
N LEU A 133 -6.05 -2.95 23.25
CA LEU A 133 -5.97 -3.54 24.59
C LEU A 133 -6.29 -2.56 25.72
N LEU A 134 -6.47 -1.28 25.41
CA LEU A 134 -6.53 -0.17 26.37
C LEU A 134 -7.89 0.53 26.40
N THR A 135 -8.82 0.15 25.53
CA THR A 135 -10.20 0.69 25.44
C THR A 135 -11.22 -0.43 25.38
N ASN A 136 -12.47 -0.14 25.68
CA ASN A 136 -13.61 -1.04 25.47
C ASN A 136 -14.37 -0.72 24.19
N THR A 137 -13.92 0.27 23.41
CA THR A 137 -14.52 0.61 22.11
C THR A 137 -14.32 -0.57 21.15
N PRO A 138 -15.37 -1.07 20.47
CA PRO A 138 -15.25 -2.10 19.47
C PRO A 138 -14.18 -1.77 18.44
N SER A 139 -13.32 -2.73 18.12
CA SER A 139 -12.08 -2.44 17.41
C SER A 139 -11.84 -3.29 16.17
N VAL A 140 -11.27 -2.64 15.16
CA VAL A 140 -10.77 -3.26 13.92
C VAL A 140 -9.28 -3.00 13.80
N LEU A 141 -8.50 -4.00 13.47
CA LEU A 141 -7.11 -3.86 13.02
C LEU A 141 -7.01 -4.18 11.53
N THR A 142 -6.46 -3.28 10.72
CA THR A 142 -6.01 -3.62 9.37
C THR A 142 -4.50 -3.80 9.32
N VAL A 143 -4.06 -4.99 8.90
CA VAL A 143 -2.65 -5.32 8.66
C VAL A 143 -2.30 -5.03 7.21
N HIS A 144 -1.52 -3.96 6.97
CA HIS A 144 -1.03 -3.62 5.62
C HIS A 144 0.22 -4.40 5.25
N ASN A 145 1.10 -4.65 6.22
CA ASN A 145 2.31 -5.45 6.00
C ASN A 145 2.83 -6.03 7.32
N ALA A 146 2.85 -7.35 7.43
CA ALA A 146 3.33 -8.04 8.62
C ALA A 146 4.87 -8.04 8.79
N ALA A 147 5.63 -7.58 7.79
CA ALA A 147 7.10 -7.51 7.85
C ALA A 147 7.64 -6.54 8.93
N TYR A 148 6.77 -5.70 9.50
CA TYR A 148 7.13 -4.70 10.52
C TYR A 148 6.34 -4.92 11.81
N PRO A 149 6.66 -5.97 12.60
CA PRO A 149 5.88 -6.34 13.79
C PRO A 149 5.98 -5.35 14.95
N LEU A 150 6.94 -4.45 14.93
CA LEU A 150 7.26 -3.44 15.95
C LEU A 150 7.54 -4.10 17.30
N LEU A 151 8.81 -4.47 17.49
CA LEU A 151 9.29 -5.17 18.67
C LEU A 151 9.89 -4.19 19.69
N GLY A 152 9.83 -4.57 20.98
CA GLY A 152 10.45 -3.80 22.06
C GLY A 152 10.66 -4.62 23.32
N PRO A 153 11.39 -4.07 24.33
CA PRO A 153 11.59 -4.73 25.61
C PRO A 153 10.26 -4.83 26.34
N LEU A 154 9.83 -6.08 26.64
CA LEU A 154 8.48 -6.42 27.12
C LEU A 154 8.05 -5.61 28.35
N ARG A 155 8.95 -5.49 29.34
CA ARG A 155 8.66 -4.84 30.60
C ARG A 155 8.43 -3.35 30.44
N GLU A 156 9.29 -2.71 29.69
CA GLU A 156 9.29 -1.27 29.44
C GLU A 156 8.14 -0.88 28.50
N ALA A 157 7.91 -1.65 27.46
CA ALA A 157 6.78 -1.47 26.54
C ALA A 157 5.43 -1.61 27.27
N ALA A 158 5.29 -2.65 28.10
CA ALA A 158 4.10 -2.84 28.92
C ALA A 158 3.86 -1.68 29.93
N ALA A 159 4.94 -1.12 30.48
CA ALA A 159 4.86 0.04 31.38
C ALA A 159 4.41 1.31 30.66
N VAL A 160 4.92 1.55 29.44
CA VAL A 160 4.52 2.69 28.59
C VAL A 160 3.04 2.58 28.21
N LEU A 161 2.61 1.39 27.79
CA LEU A 161 1.22 1.12 27.44
C LEU A 161 0.29 1.15 28.65
N GLY A 162 0.77 0.78 29.83
CA GLY A 162 -0.05 0.65 31.03
C GLY A 162 -0.93 -0.60 31.02
N VAL A 163 -0.57 -1.62 30.22
CA VAL A 163 -1.35 -2.87 30.11
C VAL A 163 -1.26 -3.74 31.35
N GLU A 164 -2.30 -4.51 31.60
CA GLU A 164 -2.38 -5.46 32.73
C GLU A 164 -1.35 -6.59 32.60
N ALA A 165 -1.06 -7.23 33.75
CA ALA A 165 -0.09 -8.31 33.81
C ALA A 165 -0.43 -9.50 32.90
N ILE A 166 -1.71 -9.74 32.61
CA ILE A 166 -2.17 -10.82 31.74
C ILE A 166 -1.62 -10.70 30.31
N HIS A 167 -1.49 -9.49 29.79
CA HIS A 167 -1.00 -9.26 28.43
C HIS A 167 0.51 -9.48 28.26
N ARG A 168 1.28 -9.32 29.34
CA ARG A 168 2.75 -9.46 29.37
C ARG A 168 3.26 -10.79 29.88
N ARG A 169 2.38 -11.69 30.37
CA ARG A 169 2.79 -13.05 30.74
C ARG A 169 3.18 -13.87 29.53
N LEU A 170 3.94 -14.93 29.71
CA LEU A 170 4.27 -15.88 28.67
C LEU A 170 2.99 -16.37 27.96
N GLY A 171 2.95 -16.22 26.64
CA GLY A 171 1.77 -16.47 25.80
C GLY A 171 0.66 -15.41 25.91
N GLY A 172 0.88 -14.28 26.61
CA GLY A 172 -0.05 -13.15 26.63
C GLY A 172 -0.09 -12.40 25.30
N THR A 173 -1.10 -11.55 25.12
CA THR A 173 -1.34 -10.86 23.82
C THR A 173 -0.18 -9.96 23.37
N LEU A 174 0.53 -9.30 24.29
CA LEU A 174 1.67 -8.44 23.98
C LEU A 174 3.00 -9.21 23.89
N GLU A 175 3.14 -10.31 24.64
CA GLU A 175 4.39 -11.06 24.77
C GLU A 175 4.71 -11.84 23.49
N TRP A 176 5.98 -11.80 23.03
CA TRP A 176 6.49 -12.51 21.88
C TRP A 176 7.96 -12.91 22.10
N TYR A 177 8.20 -14.17 22.44
CA TYR A 177 9.55 -14.70 22.72
C TYR A 177 10.38 -13.81 23.68
N GLY A 178 9.74 -13.34 24.75
CA GLY A 178 10.37 -12.48 25.76
C GLY A 178 10.40 -10.99 25.43
N GLN A 179 9.91 -10.59 24.27
CA GLN A 179 9.76 -9.21 23.82
C GLN A 179 8.29 -8.79 23.78
N ALA A 180 8.02 -7.50 23.65
CA ALA A 180 6.73 -6.99 23.20
C ALA A 180 6.66 -7.02 21.68
N ASN A 181 5.50 -7.42 21.13
CA ASN A 181 5.18 -7.31 19.70
C ASN A 181 3.85 -6.59 19.57
N TYR A 182 3.88 -5.38 19.03
CA TYR A 182 2.72 -4.50 18.95
C TYR A 182 1.70 -4.98 17.91
N LEU A 183 2.18 -5.49 16.77
CA LEU A 183 1.28 -6.03 15.75
C LEU A 183 0.55 -7.29 16.28
N LYS A 184 1.27 -8.18 16.98
CA LYS A 184 0.66 -9.31 17.66
C LYS A 184 -0.40 -8.86 18.66
N ALA A 185 -0.10 -7.81 19.44
CA ALA A 185 -1.04 -7.29 20.43
C ALA A 185 -2.36 -6.87 19.77
N GLY A 186 -2.29 -6.21 18.64
CA GLY A 186 -3.47 -5.84 17.86
C GLY A 186 -4.19 -7.04 17.26
N ILE A 187 -3.47 -7.99 16.64
CA ILE A 187 -4.07 -9.21 16.06
C ILE A 187 -4.81 -10.03 17.11
N ALA A 188 -4.20 -10.21 18.29
CA ALA A 188 -4.80 -11.02 19.36
C ALA A 188 -5.82 -10.26 20.23
N GLY A 189 -5.94 -8.96 20.08
CA GLY A 189 -6.78 -8.10 20.93
C GLY A 189 -7.92 -7.39 20.23
N ALA A 190 -7.87 -7.22 18.93
CA ALA A 190 -8.95 -6.57 18.18
C ALA A 190 -10.17 -7.49 18.01
N ASP A 191 -11.37 -6.91 17.99
CA ASP A 191 -12.63 -7.64 17.76
C ASP A 191 -12.76 -8.13 16.32
N ARG A 192 -12.14 -7.45 15.36
CA ARG A 192 -11.99 -7.89 13.97
C ARG A 192 -10.58 -7.58 13.47
N VAL A 193 -10.03 -8.49 12.69
CA VAL A 193 -8.75 -8.29 12.01
C VAL A 193 -8.97 -8.41 10.51
N THR A 194 -8.51 -7.40 9.79
CA THR A 194 -8.56 -7.37 8.33
C THR A 194 -7.15 -7.22 7.74
N THR A 195 -7.02 -7.50 6.46
CA THR A 195 -5.84 -7.18 5.69
C THR A 195 -6.24 -6.71 4.29
N VAL A 196 -5.26 -6.34 3.48
CA VAL A 196 -5.47 -5.52 2.28
C VAL A 196 -5.71 -6.30 0.98
N SER A 197 -5.90 -7.62 1.08
CA SER A 197 -6.41 -8.45 -0.05
C SER A 197 -6.77 -9.86 0.40
N PRO A 198 -7.71 -10.55 -0.28
CA PRO A 198 -8.10 -11.93 0.04
C PRO A 198 -6.94 -12.94 -0.06
N SER A 199 -6.12 -12.83 -1.09
CA SER A 199 -4.96 -13.73 -1.25
C SER A 199 -3.88 -13.47 -0.21
N PHE A 200 -3.68 -12.22 0.21
CA PHE A 200 -2.75 -11.90 1.28
C PHE A 200 -3.25 -12.39 2.64
N ALA A 201 -4.56 -12.35 2.90
CA ALA A 201 -5.15 -12.95 4.11
C ALA A 201 -4.83 -14.45 4.21
N ARG A 202 -4.97 -15.19 3.12
CA ARG A 202 -4.57 -16.61 3.06
C ARG A 202 -3.07 -16.78 3.31
N GLN A 203 -2.22 -15.97 2.68
CA GLN A 203 -0.77 -16.03 2.89
C GLN A 203 -0.35 -15.72 4.33
N LEU A 204 -0.95 -14.72 4.97
CA LEU A 204 -0.68 -14.42 6.37
C LEU A 204 -1.07 -15.57 7.30
N THR A 205 -2.13 -16.31 6.96
CA THR A 205 -2.60 -17.46 7.74
C THR A 205 -1.72 -18.70 7.54
N ASP A 206 -1.26 -18.94 6.29
CA ASP A 206 -0.66 -20.21 5.90
C ASP A 206 0.87 -20.18 5.83
N ASP A 207 1.47 -19.00 5.61
CA ASP A 207 2.90 -18.83 5.38
C ASP A 207 3.57 -18.05 6.54
N PRO A 208 4.37 -18.75 7.40
CA PRO A 208 5.09 -18.09 8.48
C PRO A 208 6.13 -17.05 8.04
N GLU A 209 6.70 -17.16 6.84
CA GLU A 209 7.64 -16.17 6.31
C GLU A 209 6.91 -14.87 5.96
N VAL A 210 5.78 -14.95 5.28
CA VAL A 210 4.97 -13.79 4.91
C VAL A 210 4.35 -13.10 6.13
N SER A 211 3.96 -13.87 7.14
CA SER A 211 3.37 -13.36 8.39
C SER A 211 4.38 -12.94 9.45
N SER A 212 5.70 -13.03 9.16
CA SER A 212 6.76 -12.80 10.17
C SER A 212 6.58 -13.65 11.45
N GLY A 213 6.13 -14.89 11.26
CA GLY A 213 5.87 -15.84 12.34
C GLY A 213 4.49 -15.71 13.00
N LEU A 214 3.68 -14.71 12.63
CA LEU A 214 2.37 -14.46 13.27
C LEU A 214 1.23 -15.37 12.77
N SER A 215 1.49 -16.28 11.82
CA SER A 215 0.47 -17.19 11.27
C SER A 215 -0.26 -18.03 12.32
N GLU A 216 0.45 -18.48 13.35
CA GLU A 216 -0.20 -19.19 14.46
C GLU A 216 -1.14 -18.30 15.25
N VAL A 217 -0.73 -17.07 15.55
CA VAL A 217 -1.60 -16.09 16.26
C VAL A 217 -2.84 -15.81 15.42
N ILE A 218 -2.69 -15.62 14.11
CA ILE A 218 -3.80 -15.38 13.18
C ILE A 218 -4.76 -16.57 13.14
N ARG A 219 -4.28 -17.80 13.19
CA ARG A 219 -5.14 -19.01 13.26
C ARG A 219 -5.89 -19.18 14.59
N TRP A 220 -5.46 -18.46 15.64
CA TRP A 220 -6.06 -18.57 16.99
C TRP A 220 -7.06 -17.45 17.31
N ILE A 221 -7.24 -16.45 16.44
CA ILE A 221 -8.29 -15.45 16.62
C ILE A 221 -9.67 -16.08 16.38
N ASP A 222 -10.70 -15.61 17.11
CA ASP A 222 -12.04 -16.20 17.13
C ASP A 222 -12.87 -15.94 15.86
N HIS A 223 -12.31 -15.19 14.90
CA HIS A 223 -12.94 -14.84 13.63
C HIS A 223 -11.93 -14.99 12.47
N PRO A 224 -12.39 -15.22 11.24
CA PRO A 224 -11.48 -15.31 10.09
C PRO A 224 -10.78 -13.96 9.83
N LEU A 225 -9.51 -14.02 9.40
CA LEU A 225 -8.82 -12.86 8.86
C LEU A 225 -9.45 -12.48 7.51
N GLU A 226 -10.06 -11.30 7.44
CA GLU A 226 -10.73 -10.82 6.25
C GLU A 226 -9.78 -10.03 5.34
N GLY A 227 -9.77 -10.35 4.05
CA GLY A 227 -9.00 -9.62 3.05
C GLY A 227 -9.86 -8.63 2.29
N ILE A 228 -9.72 -7.34 2.55
CA ILE A 228 -10.44 -6.25 1.86
C ILE A 228 -9.46 -5.51 0.95
N LEU A 229 -9.69 -5.57 -0.36
CA LEU A 229 -8.78 -4.99 -1.34
C LEU A 229 -8.83 -3.46 -1.29
N ASN A 230 -7.67 -2.81 -1.15
CA ASN A 230 -7.57 -1.36 -1.24
C ASN A 230 -8.02 -0.82 -2.61
N GLY A 231 -8.42 0.44 -2.65
CA GLY A 231 -8.65 1.19 -3.87
C GLY A 231 -7.54 2.20 -4.17
N ILE A 232 -7.75 2.99 -5.23
CA ILE A 232 -6.96 4.17 -5.57
C ILE A 232 -7.87 5.39 -5.71
N ASP A 233 -7.31 6.59 -5.67
CA ASP A 233 -8.03 7.82 -6.00
C ASP A 233 -8.22 7.91 -7.53
N VAL A 234 -9.37 7.44 -8.01
CA VAL A 234 -9.68 7.37 -9.45
C VAL A 234 -9.96 8.73 -10.07
N ASP A 235 -10.21 9.76 -9.26
CA ASP A 235 -10.44 11.13 -9.72
C ASP A 235 -9.12 11.87 -9.90
N ALA A 236 -8.19 11.73 -8.95
CA ALA A 236 -6.85 12.29 -9.06
C ALA A 236 -5.99 11.55 -10.10
N TRP A 237 -6.23 10.25 -10.28
CA TRP A 237 -5.48 9.39 -11.22
C TRP A 237 -6.36 8.97 -12.40
N THR A 238 -6.54 9.89 -13.35
CA THR A 238 -7.35 9.63 -14.55
C THR A 238 -6.69 10.20 -15.82
N PRO A 239 -6.36 9.35 -16.80
CA PRO A 239 -5.69 9.81 -18.04
C PRO A 239 -6.58 10.69 -18.93
N ALA A 240 -7.88 10.80 -18.61
CA ALA A 240 -8.80 11.66 -19.33
C ALA A 240 -8.54 13.16 -19.07
N HIS A 241 -8.03 13.49 -17.87
CA HIS A 241 -7.84 14.88 -17.41
C HIS A 241 -6.51 15.11 -16.70
N ASP A 242 -5.53 14.20 -16.86
CA ASP A 242 -4.23 14.31 -16.20
C ASP A 242 -3.39 15.41 -16.84
N PRO A 243 -3.06 16.50 -16.11
CA PRO A 243 -2.31 17.64 -16.66
C PRO A 243 -0.84 17.32 -16.97
N VAL A 244 -0.31 16.22 -16.46
CA VAL A 244 1.08 15.78 -16.72
C VAL A 244 1.22 15.17 -18.11
N LEU A 245 0.14 14.61 -18.65
CA LEU A 245 0.20 13.88 -19.90
C LEU A 245 0.20 14.81 -21.13
N PRO A 246 1.01 14.52 -22.15
CA PRO A 246 1.05 15.34 -23.38
C PRO A 246 -0.24 15.27 -24.19
N ALA A 247 -1.06 14.25 -23.98
CA ALA A 247 -2.39 14.10 -24.58
C ALA A 247 -3.28 13.23 -23.71
N SER A 248 -4.54 13.63 -23.53
CA SER A 248 -5.54 12.83 -22.83
C SER A 248 -5.96 11.59 -23.61
N PHE A 249 -6.39 10.54 -22.88
CA PHE A 249 -6.94 9.33 -23.47
C PHE A 249 -7.93 8.64 -22.52
N THR A 250 -8.70 7.71 -23.06
CA THR A 250 -9.68 6.91 -22.33
C THR A 250 -9.65 5.47 -22.86
N ALA A 251 -10.31 4.54 -22.16
CA ALA A 251 -10.45 3.15 -22.62
C ALA A 251 -11.05 3.03 -24.02
N ARG A 252 -11.91 3.98 -24.42
CA ARG A 252 -12.51 4.04 -25.79
C ARG A 252 -11.53 4.60 -26.81
N LYS A 253 -10.67 5.55 -26.46
CA LYS A 253 -9.74 6.27 -27.35
C LYS A 253 -8.33 6.26 -26.78
N LEU A 254 -7.53 5.24 -27.10
CA LEU A 254 -6.17 5.01 -26.58
C LEU A 254 -5.07 5.80 -27.32
N THR A 255 -5.40 6.64 -28.31
CA THR A 255 -4.39 7.32 -29.16
C THR A 255 -3.43 8.22 -28.38
N GLY A 256 -3.87 8.83 -27.26
CA GLY A 256 -3.02 9.66 -26.40
C GLY A 256 -1.85 8.90 -25.76
N ARG A 257 -1.97 7.58 -25.59
CA ARG A 257 -0.88 6.74 -25.05
C ARG A 257 0.38 6.75 -25.93
N THR A 258 0.22 6.87 -27.24
CA THR A 258 1.38 6.99 -28.16
C THR A 258 2.18 8.26 -27.85
N ALA A 259 1.51 9.38 -27.61
CA ALA A 259 2.18 10.61 -27.20
C ALA A 259 2.87 10.49 -25.82
N ALA A 260 2.21 9.81 -24.86
CA ALA A 260 2.79 9.55 -23.55
C ALA A 260 4.05 8.66 -23.65
N LYS A 261 4.01 7.58 -24.46
CA LYS A 261 5.18 6.73 -24.71
C LYS A 261 6.33 7.51 -25.35
N THR A 262 6.05 8.32 -26.38
CA THR A 262 7.07 9.16 -27.03
C THR A 262 7.70 10.14 -26.04
N ALA A 263 6.88 10.79 -25.19
CA ALA A 263 7.38 11.70 -24.17
C ALA A 263 8.22 10.98 -23.09
N LEU A 264 7.81 9.79 -22.69
CA LEU A 264 8.54 8.97 -21.71
C LEU A 264 9.92 8.56 -22.26
N LEU A 265 9.98 8.02 -23.49
CA LEU A 265 11.23 7.62 -24.13
C LEU A 265 12.17 8.82 -24.33
N ALA A 266 11.65 9.97 -24.78
CA ALA A 266 12.42 11.19 -24.95
C ALA A 266 12.97 11.71 -23.61
N LYS A 267 12.16 11.71 -22.54
CA LYS A 267 12.60 12.13 -21.20
C LYS A 267 13.67 11.19 -20.63
N ALA A 268 13.54 9.91 -20.88
CA ALA A 268 14.46 8.88 -20.41
C ALA A 268 15.74 8.73 -21.27
N GLY A 269 15.78 9.33 -22.47
CA GLY A 269 16.88 9.13 -23.43
C GLY A 269 16.96 7.71 -23.99
N LEU A 270 15.82 7.00 -24.04
CA LEU A 270 15.77 5.61 -24.48
C LEU A 270 15.43 5.50 -25.98
N ASP A 271 15.99 4.49 -26.63
CA ASP A 271 15.60 4.10 -27.97
C ASP A 271 14.15 3.57 -28.02
N ASP A 272 13.54 3.53 -29.21
CA ASP A 272 12.24 2.87 -29.35
C ASP A 272 12.31 1.37 -29.01
N GLY A 273 11.22 0.85 -28.51
CA GLY A 273 11.13 -0.54 -28.08
C GLY A 273 9.86 -0.88 -27.31
N PHE A 274 9.79 -2.10 -26.80
CA PHE A 274 8.73 -2.50 -25.85
C PHE A 274 9.08 -2.02 -24.46
N VAL A 275 8.32 -1.07 -23.92
CA VAL A 275 8.63 -0.38 -22.66
C VAL A 275 8.02 -1.13 -21.47
N LEU A 276 8.87 -1.54 -20.54
CA LEU A 276 8.52 -2.09 -19.23
C LEU A 276 8.76 -1.01 -18.16
N GLY A 277 7.69 -0.52 -17.55
CA GLY A 277 7.74 0.45 -16.46
C GLY A 277 7.66 -0.22 -15.10
N ASN A 278 8.34 0.34 -14.11
CA ASN A 278 8.17 0.03 -12.70
C ASN A 278 8.25 1.33 -11.88
N VAL A 279 7.34 1.51 -10.93
CA VAL A 279 7.30 2.65 -10.01
C VAL A 279 7.12 2.12 -8.59
N GLY A 280 8.05 2.44 -7.70
CA GLY A 280 7.96 2.02 -6.31
C GLY A 280 9.31 1.90 -5.62
N ARG A 281 9.31 1.37 -4.40
CA ARG A 281 10.55 1.14 -3.67
C ARG A 281 11.43 0.09 -4.37
N MET A 282 12.70 0.40 -4.57
CA MET A 282 13.68 -0.49 -5.18
C MET A 282 14.27 -1.42 -4.12
N THR A 283 13.49 -2.41 -3.67
CA THR A 283 13.87 -3.37 -2.61
C THR A 283 13.79 -4.80 -3.10
N GLU A 284 14.44 -5.73 -2.38
CA GLU A 284 14.36 -7.16 -2.68
C GLU A 284 12.92 -7.69 -2.70
N GLN A 285 12.05 -7.14 -1.84
CA GLN A 285 10.62 -7.45 -1.83
C GLN A 285 9.98 -7.27 -3.21
N LYS A 286 10.39 -6.24 -3.96
CA LYS A 286 9.83 -5.94 -5.29
C LYS A 286 10.37 -6.83 -6.42
N GLY A 287 11.37 -7.66 -6.13
CA GLY A 287 11.82 -8.75 -6.99
C GLY A 287 12.51 -8.35 -8.29
N LEU A 288 12.92 -7.08 -8.43
CA LEU A 288 13.61 -6.60 -9.65
C LEU A 288 14.91 -7.35 -9.91
N GLY A 289 15.58 -7.86 -8.87
CA GLY A 289 16.78 -8.70 -8.99
C GLY A 289 16.60 -9.96 -9.85
N LEU A 290 15.36 -10.43 -10.08
CA LEU A 290 15.09 -11.52 -11.02
C LEU A 290 15.47 -11.18 -12.48
N LEU A 291 15.71 -9.91 -12.79
CA LEU A 291 16.14 -9.49 -14.13
C LEU A 291 17.65 -9.62 -14.34
N ASP A 292 18.45 -9.68 -13.29
CA ASP A 292 19.90 -9.44 -13.34
C ASP A 292 20.60 -10.30 -14.41
N ASP A 293 20.42 -11.60 -14.37
CA ASP A 293 21.01 -12.54 -15.33
C ASP A 293 20.47 -12.42 -16.78
N TYR A 294 19.38 -11.72 -16.99
CA TYR A 294 18.66 -11.69 -18.26
C TYR A 294 18.56 -10.30 -18.88
N LEU A 295 18.88 -9.25 -18.12
CA LEU A 295 18.64 -7.86 -18.52
C LEU A 295 19.35 -7.53 -19.84
N ASP A 296 20.66 -7.84 -19.94
CA ASP A 296 21.46 -7.54 -21.13
C ASP A 296 20.83 -8.15 -22.38
N ARG A 297 20.39 -9.40 -22.28
CA ARG A 297 19.72 -10.10 -23.37
C ARG A 297 18.38 -9.46 -23.72
N LEU A 298 17.57 -9.10 -22.73
CA LEU A 298 16.27 -8.46 -22.97
C LEU A 298 16.44 -7.10 -23.64
N VAL A 299 17.43 -6.30 -23.23
CA VAL A 299 17.74 -5.03 -23.91
C VAL A 299 18.13 -5.23 -25.36
N HIS A 300 18.97 -6.22 -25.66
CA HIS A 300 19.32 -6.58 -27.06
C HIS A 300 18.12 -7.11 -27.85
N GLU A 301 17.18 -7.76 -27.22
CA GLU A 301 15.91 -8.17 -27.83
C GLU A 301 14.95 -6.99 -28.08
N GLY A 302 15.32 -5.75 -27.72
CA GLY A 302 14.54 -4.52 -27.93
C GLY A 302 13.53 -4.20 -26.84
N PHE A 303 13.72 -4.74 -25.61
CA PHE A 303 13.01 -4.25 -24.45
C PHE A 303 13.66 -2.98 -23.90
N ARG A 304 12.85 -2.10 -23.31
CA ARG A 304 13.28 -0.88 -22.62
C ARG A 304 12.73 -0.89 -21.20
N PHE A 305 13.57 -0.52 -20.25
CA PHE A 305 13.21 -0.54 -18.84
C PHE A 305 13.23 0.88 -18.27
N VAL A 306 12.11 1.28 -17.68
CA VAL A 306 11.95 2.55 -16.97
C VAL A 306 11.65 2.25 -15.52
N MET A 307 12.61 2.51 -14.64
CA MET A 307 12.56 2.23 -13.21
C MET A 307 12.51 3.55 -12.44
N VAL A 308 11.45 3.79 -11.68
CA VAL A 308 11.24 5.04 -10.93
C VAL A 308 11.00 4.72 -9.46
N GLY A 309 11.93 5.13 -8.62
CA GLY A 309 11.86 4.89 -7.18
C GLY A 309 13.21 5.00 -6.49
N ASN A 310 13.23 4.56 -5.24
CA ASN A 310 14.44 4.54 -4.41
C ASN A 310 14.44 3.31 -3.52
N GLY A 311 15.63 2.80 -3.19
CA GLY A 311 15.79 1.69 -2.25
C GLY A 311 17.15 1.00 -2.33
N ASP A 312 17.23 -0.15 -1.67
CA ASP A 312 18.48 -0.91 -1.52
C ASP A 312 19.03 -1.44 -2.86
N LEU A 313 18.18 -1.57 -3.87
CA LEU A 313 18.56 -2.00 -5.21
C LEU A 313 18.97 -0.84 -6.15
N ASP A 314 18.97 0.41 -5.69
CA ASP A 314 19.40 1.55 -6.51
C ASP A 314 20.78 1.33 -7.14
N PRO A 315 21.82 0.83 -6.42
CA PRO A 315 23.12 0.59 -7.03
C PRO A 315 23.10 -0.43 -8.19
N THR A 316 22.26 -1.45 -8.08
CA THR A 316 22.09 -2.48 -9.12
C THR A 316 21.40 -1.88 -10.34
N VAL A 317 20.31 -1.14 -10.15
CA VAL A 317 19.54 -0.52 -11.24
C VAL A 317 20.35 0.59 -11.93
N ASP A 318 21.14 1.35 -11.17
CA ASP A 318 22.10 2.32 -11.71
C ASP A 318 23.19 1.67 -12.57
N ASP A 319 23.70 0.50 -12.16
CA ASP A 319 24.65 -0.27 -12.95
C ASP A 319 24.03 -0.74 -14.27
N TRP A 320 22.77 -1.21 -14.23
CA TRP A 320 22.03 -1.56 -15.46
C TRP A 320 21.90 -0.36 -16.40
N ALA A 321 21.54 0.81 -15.87
CA ALA A 321 21.41 2.04 -16.67
C ALA A 321 22.75 2.49 -17.26
N LYS A 322 23.85 2.36 -16.54
CA LYS A 322 25.20 2.65 -17.04
C LYS A 322 25.63 1.70 -18.16
N ARG A 323 25.34 0.40 -18.02
CA ARG A 323 25.66 -0.60 -19.05
C ARG A 323 24.79 -0.45 -20.31
N HIS A 324 23.57 0.02 -20.16
CA HIS A 324 22.58 0.14 -21.23
C HIS A 324 21.92 1.54 -21.29
N PRO A 325 22.65 2.61 -21.59
CA PRO A 325 22.18 3.99 -21.46
C PRO A 325 21.00 4.34 -22.38
N THR A 326 20.75 3.58 -23.46
CA THR A 326 19.57 3.74 -24.32
C THR A 326 18.53 2.64 -24.13
N GLY A 327 18.75 1.71 -23.18
CA GLY A 327 17.91 0.55 -22.90
C GLY A 327 17.25 0.56 -21.53
N VAL A 328 17.91 1.18 -20.56
CA VAL A 328 17.49 1.23 -19.16
C VAL A 328 17.61 2.64 -18.62
N TRP A 329 16.60 3.11 -17.93
CA TRP A 329 16.61 4.38 -17.23
C TRP A 329 16.14 4.21 -15.79
N HIS A 330 16.90 4.79 -14.87
CA HIS A 330 16.54 4.87 -13.45
C HIS A 330 16.41 6.34 -13.03
N ALA A 331 15.39 6.62 -12.24
CA ALA A 331 15.17 7.94 -11.64
C ALA A 331 14.56 7.79 -10.24
N THR A 332 14.85 8.78 -9.38
CA THR A 332 14.20 8.89 -8.07
C THR A 332 12.69 9.07 -8.24
N TYR A 333 11.92 8.68 -7.19
CA TYR A 333 10.48 8.84 -7.22
C TYR A 333 10.07 10.30 -7.38
N ASP A 334 9.22 10.54 -8.35
CA ASP A 334 8.50 11.77 -8.61
C ASP A 334 7.10 11.44 -9.11
N GLU A 335 6.06 12.07 -8.58
CA GLU A 335 4.67 11.72 -8.91
C GLU A 335 4.32 12.01 -10.37
N GLN A 336 4.80 13.13 -10.92
CA GLN A 336 4.54 13.47 -12.33
C GLN A 336 5.22 12.44 -13.24
N LEU A 337 6.43 12.02 -12.87
CA LEU A 337 7.14 10.98 -13.59
C LEU A 337 6.43 9.63 -13.48
N ALA A 338 5.92 9.28 -12.31
CA ALA A 338 5.12 8.05 -12.11
C ALA A 338 3.89 8.03 -13.04
N ARG A 339 3.15 9.13 -13.15
CA ARG A 339 2.01 9.28 -14.07
C ARG A 339 2.43 9.05 -15.52
N LEU A 340 3.55 9.61 -15.93
CA LEU A 340 4.09 9.44 -17.28
C LEU A 340 4.52 7.98 -17.53
N VAL A 341 5.11 7.31 -16.54
CA VAL A 341 5.47 5.88 -16.62
C VAL A 341 4.23 5.00 -16.78
N PHE A 342 3.20 5.21 -15.96
CA PHE A 342 1.94 4.47 -16.09
C PHE A 342 1.27 4.68 -17.45
N ALA A 343 1.32 5.90 -17.99
CA ALA A 343 0.72 6.22 -19.27
C ALA A 343 1.56 5.78 -20.48
N GLY A 344 2.89 5.82 -20.38
CA GLY A 344 3.80 5.63 -21.50
C GLY A 344 4.36 4.21 -21.64
N SER A 345 4.36 3.41 -20.59
CA SER A 345 4.84 2.03 -20.65
C SER A 345 3.86 1.12 -21.40
N ASP A 346 4.39 0.21 -22.22
CA ASP A 346 3.56 -0.83 -22.84
C ASP A 346 3.07 -1.80 -21.77
N ALA A 347 3.98 -2.30 -20.94
CA ALA A 347 3.64 -3.14 -19.81
C ALA A 347 4.22 -2.60 -18.50
N TYR A 348 3.60 -2.99 -17.39
CA TYR A 348 4.00 -2.60 -16.04
C TYR A 348 4.50 -3.82 -15.27
N LEU A 349 5.73 -3.75 -14.76
CA LEU A 349 6.44 -4.88 -14.22
C LEU A 349 6.32 -4.96 -12.69
N MET A 350 5.79 -6.07 -12.16
CA MET A 350 5.66 -6.33 -10.72
C MET A 350 6.07 -7.76 -10.37
N PRO A 351 7.37 -8.08 -10.34
CA PRO A 351 7.86 -9.43 -10.04
C PRO A 351 8.01 -9.68 -8.53
N SER A 352 7.17 -9.10 -7.70
CA SER A 352 7.29 -9.06 -6.25
C SER A 352 7.40 -10.43 -5.60
N ARG A 353 8.30 -10.58 -4.60
CA ARG A 353 8.39 -11.77 -3.76
C ARG A 353 7.11 -11.96 -2.94
N PHE A 354 6.60 -10.91 -2.38
CA PHE A 354 5.25 -10.82 -1.79
C PHE A 354 4.71 -9.40 -1.99
N GLU A 355 3.39 -9.27 -2.15
CA GLU A 355 2.73 -7.99 -2.37
C GLU A 355 1.39 -7.98 -1.64
N PRO A 356 1.28 -7.35 -0.48
CA PRO A 356 0.05 -7.36 0.31
C PRO A 356 -1.19 -6.97 -0.48
N CYS A 357 -1.17 -5.82 -1.12
CA CYS A 357 -2.21 -5.33 -2.02
C CYS A 357 -1.62 -5.03 -3.41
N GLY A 358 -0.60 -4.19 -3.42
CA GLY A 358 -0.13 -3.53 -4.63
C GLY A 358 -1.13 -2.45 -5.08
N LEU A 359 -0.61 -1.25 -5.33
CA LEU A 359 -1.38 -0.16 -5.94
C LEU A 359 -0.86 0.12 -7.35
N GLY A 360 0.41 -0.18 -7.61
CA GLY A 360 1.07 0.09 -8.89
C GLY A 360 0.38 -0.55 -10.08
N GLN A 361 -0.11 -1.80 -9.96
CA GLN A 361 -0.86 -2.46 -11.02
C GLN A 361 -2.23 -1.81 -11.27
N MET A 362 -2.88 -1.28 -10.23
CA MET A 362 -4.16 -0.58 -10.38
C MET A 362 -3.96 0.74 -11.14
N TYR A 363 -2.95 1.54 -10.74
CA TYR A 363 -2.55 2.74 -11.48
C TYR A 363 -2.16 2.42 -12.92
N ALA A 364 -1.34 1.39 -13.14
CA ALA A 364 -0.93 0.95 -14.46
C ALA A 364 -2.13 0.59 -15.34
N MET A 365 -3.03 -0.25 -14.83
CA MET A 365 -4.26 -0.62 -15.52
C MET A 365 -5.15 0.59 -15.80
N ARG A 366 -5.32 1.49 -14.83
CA ARG A 366 -6.08 2.74 -15.00
C ARG A 366 -5.54 3.61 -16.13
N TYR A 367 -4.22 3.59 -16.36
CA TYR A 367 -3.53 4.29 -17.45
C TYR A 367 -3.29 3.40 -18.69
N GLY A 368 -3.85 2.19 -18.73
CA GLY A 368 -3.78 1.28 -19.85
C GLY A 368 -2.41 0.64 -20.09
N SER A 369 -1.51 0.66 -19.10
CA SER A 369 -0.31 -0.16 -19.10
C SER A 369 -0.66 -1.56 -18.61
N VAL A 370 -0.25 -2.60 -19.35
CA VAL A 370 -0.67 -3.98 -19.08
C VAL A 370 0.26 -4.60 -18.04
N PRO A 371 -0.24 -5.09 -16.88
CA PRO A 371 0.60 -5.71 -15.87
C PRO A 371 1.30 -6.96 -16.37
N VAL A 372 2.58 -7.10 -16.01
CA VAL A 372 3.36 -8.33 -16.00
C VAL A 372 3.75 -8.59 -14.55
N ALA A 373 3.04 -9.47 -13.87
CA ALA A 373 3.10 -9.58 -12.42
C ALA A 373 3.29 -11.02 -11.94
N ARG A 374 3.99 -11.17 -10.80
CA ARG A 374 3.90 -12.41 -10.05
C ARG A 374 2.59 -12.45 -9.29
N LEU A 375 1.81 -13.52 -9.51
CA LEU A 375 0.49 -13.68 -8.87
C LEU A 375 0.67 -14.11 -7.40
N THR A 376 0.86 -13.10 -6.54
CA THR A 376 1.04 -13.25 -5.08
C THR A 376 0.30 -12.12 -4.35
N GLY A 377 -0.32 -12.42 -3.22
CA GLY A 377 -1.11 -11.45 -2.45
C GLY A 377 -2.10 -10.72 -3.35
N GLY A 378 -2.21 -9.39 -3.20
CA GLY A 378 -3.14 -8.59 -3.98
C GLY A 378 -2.90 -8.58 -5.49
N LEU A 379 -1.71 -8.95 -5.97
CA LEU A 379 -1.49 -9.12 -7.41
C LEU A 379 -2.26 -10.34 -7.96
N ALA A 380 -2.46 -11.38 -7.17
CA ALA A 380 -3.28 -12.53 -7.54
C ALA A 380 -4.78 -12.21 -7.54
N ASP A 381 -5.19 -11.17 -6.79
CA ASP A 381 -6.59 -10.74 -6.70
C ASP A 381 -6.95 -9.67 -7.74
N THR A 382 -5.95 -9.04 -8.38
CA THR A 382 -6.16 -7.90 -9.29
C THR A 382 -5.70 -8.13 -10.72
N VAL A 383 -4.75 -9.06 -10.94
CA VAL A 383 -4.21 -9.37 -12.27
C VAL A 383 -4.72 -10.73 -12.71
N ILE A 384 -5.59 -10.73 -13.71
CA ILE A 384 -6.13 -11.94 -14.33
C ILE A 384 -5.26 -12.29 -15.55
N ASP A 385 -4.67 -13.48 -15.54
CA ASP A 385 -3.77 -13.91 -16.61
C ASP A 385 -4.51 -14.26 -17.89
N LEU A 386 -3.94 -13.86 -19.04
CA LEU A 386 -4.56 -14.07 -20.37
C LEU A 386 -4.77 -15.54 -20.71
N ASP A 387 -3.89 -16.45 -20.28
CA ASP A 387 -4.03 -17.88 -20.60
C ASP A 387 -5.01 -18.58 -19.63
N GLU A 388 -5.23 -18.01 -18.42
CA GLU A 388 -6.16 -18.58 -17.43
C GLU A 388 -7.62 -18.16 -17.70
N SER A 389 -7.86 -16.91 -18.07
CA SER A 389 -9.21 -16.38 -18.34
C SER A 389 -9.18 -15.32 -19.47
N PRO A 390 -9.14 -15.74 -20.75
CA PRO A 390 -8.96 -14.82 -21.88
C PRO A 390 -9.98 -13.69 -21.96
N ASP A 391 -11.23 -13.97 -21.63
CA ASP A 391 -12.32 -12.99 -21.74
C ASP A 391 -12.30 -11.93 -20.63
N GLU A 392 -11.71 -12.24 -19.47
CA GLU A 392 -11.63 -11.36 -18.29
C GLU A 392 -10.21 -10.82 -18.06
N ALA A 393 -9.23 -11.34 -18.78
CA ALA A 393 -7.83 -11.04 -18.56
C ALA A 393 -7.52 -9.55 -18.52
N THR A 394 -6.68 -9.16 -17.56
CA THR A 394 -6.18 -7.80 -17.38
C THR A 394 -4.67 -7.69 -17.58
N GLY A 395 -3.96 -8.82 -17.63
CA GLY A 395 -2.50 -8.82 -17.71
C GLY A 395 -1.88 -10.20 -17.98
N PHE A 396 -0.63 -10.32 -17.60
CA PHE A 396 0.19 -11.51 -17.72
C PHE A 396 0.77 -11.90 -16.36
N GLY A 397 0.44 -13.10 -15.90
CA GLY A 397 0.83 -13.62 -14.60
C GLY A 397 1.90 -14.73 -14.67
N PHE A 398 2.66 -14.85 -13.60
CA PHE A 398 3.47 -16.03 -13.28
C PHE A 398 3.43 -16.29 -11.77
N ARG A 399 3.68 -17.54 -11.32
CA ARG A 399 3.50 -17.91 -9.91
C ARG A 399 4.81 -18.15 -9.16
N GLN A 400 5.76 -18.81 -9.80
CA GLN A 400 7.04 -19.12 -9.15
C GLN A 400 7.95 -17.90 -9.13
N PHE A 401 8.63 -17.65 -7.99
CA PHE A 401 9.63 -16.60 -7.88
C PHE A 401 10.93 -17.08 -8.55
N ASP A 402 10.91 -17.12 -9.89
CA ASP A 402 11.97 -17.66 -10.73
C ASP A 402 12.23 -16.71 -11.92
N PRO A 403 13.51 -16.36 -12.20
CA PRO A 403 13.87 -15.46 -13.31
C PRO A 403 13.38 -15.97 -14.68
N ARG A 404 13.36 -17.29 -14.90
CA ARG A 404 12.92 -17.88 -16.18
C ARG A 404 11.43 -17.70 -16.41
N GLU A 405 10.60 -17.84 -15.36
CA GLU A 405 9.17 -17.62 -15.47
C GLU A 405 8.86 -16.14 -15.72
N LEU A 406 9.58 -15.23 -15.07
CA LEU A 406 9.47 -13.79 -15.33
C LEU A 406 9.79 -13.47 -16.80
N VAL A 407 10.95 -13.92 -17.29
CA VAL A 407 11.41 -13.64 -18.67
C VAL A 407 10.48 -14.26 -19.72
N LYS A 408 9.99 -15.48 -19.47
CA LYS A 408 8.99 -16.14 -20.33
C LYS A 408 7.70 -15.31 -20.40
N THR A 409 7.25 -14.77 -19.27
CA THR A 409 6.04 -13.96 -19.20
C THR A 409 6.23 -12.59 -19.88
N ILE A 410 7.37 -11.93 -19.69
CA ILE A 410 7.74 -10.69 -20.41
C ILE A 410 7.70 -10.92 -21.93
N ARG A 411 8.32 -12.01 -22.42
CA ARG A 411 8.33 -12.34 -23.85
C ARG A 411 6.95 -12.72 -24.37
N ARG A 412 6.11 -13.36 -23.54
CA ARG A 412 4.71 -13.66 -23.87
C ARG A 412 3.92 -12.37 -24.06
N ALA A 413 4.03 -11.42 -23.14
CA ALA A 413 3.39 -10.10 -23.22
C ALA A 413 3.78 -9.38 -24.53
N ARG A 414 5.09 -9.31 -24.83
CA ARG A 414 5.57 -8.70 -26.09
C ARG A 414 5.02 -9.40 -27.34
N ARG A 415 4.94 -10.72 -27.34
CA ARG A 415 4.40 -11.48 -28.48
C ARG A 415 2.95 -11.12 -28.75
N VAL A 416 2.13 -10.98 -27.70
CA VAL A 416 0.72 -10.56 -27.84
C VAL A 416 0.65 -9.12 -28.35
N HIS A 417 1.45 -8.22 -27.77
CA HIS A 417 1.54 -6.83 -28.22
C HIS A 417 1.87 -6.70 -29.71
N ASP A 418 2.88 -7.43 -30.19
CA ASP A 418 3.39 -7.29 -31.56
C ASP A 418 2.51 -8.00 -32.60
N ARG A 419 1.90 -9.15 -32.22
CA ARG A 419 1.23 -10.05 -33.17
C ARG A 419 -0.29 -10.07 -33.05
N ILE A 420 -0.86 -9.73 -31.88
CA ILE A 420 -2.29 -9.82 -31.61
C ILE A 420 -2.79 -8.49 -31.06
N ARG A 421 -2.64 -7.43 -31.84
CA ARG A 421 -2.98 -6.05 -31.42
C ARG A 421 -4.41 -5.88 -30.92
N GLY A 422 -5.35 -6.68 -31.41
CA GLY A 422 -6.74 -6.67 -30.96
C GLY A 422 -6.84 -7.10 -29.49
N GLU A 423 -6.18 -8.20 -29.13
CA GLU A 423 -6.14 -8.72 -27.77
C GLU A 423 -5.39 -7.78 -26.82
N TRP A 424 -4.25 -7.23 -27.26
CA TRP A 424 -3.53 -6.24 -26.47
C TRP A 424 -4.41 -5.04 -26.08
N ARG A 425 -5.18 -4.52 -27.06
CA ARG A 425 -6.12 -3.42 -26.82
C ARG A 425 -7.30 -3.85 -25.93
N ALA A 426 -7.71 -5.11 -25.99
CA ALA A 426 -8.74 -5.65 -25.14
C ALA A 426 -8.25 -5.69 -23.67
N LEU A 427 -7.02 -6.19 -23.42
CA LEU A 427 -6.37 -6.15 -22.10
C LEU A 427 -6.32 -4.72 -21.54
N GLN A 428 -5.84 -3.76 -22.35
CA GLN A 428 -5.79 -2.35 -21.95
C GLN A 428 -7.16 -1.81 -21.55
N ARG A 429 -8.20 -2.09 -22.34
CA ARG A 429 -9.57 -1.61 -22.08
C ARG A 429 -10.18 -2.26 -20.85
N ARG A 430 -9.99 -3.57 -20.65
CA ARG A 430 -10.47 -4.28 -19.46
C ARG A 430 -9.86 -3.66 -18.21
N GLY A 431 -8.53 -3.57 -18.12
CA GLY A 431 -7.86 -2.96 -16.97
C GLY A 431 -8.26 -1.51 -16.70
N MET A 432 -8.48 -0.70 -17.76
CA MET A 432 -8.92 0.69 -17.62
C MET A 432 -10.39 0.83 -17.17
N ASN A 433 -11.23 -0.18 -17.40
CA ASN A 433 -12.65 -0.16 -17.05
C ASN A 433 -12.94 -0.83 -15.70
N GLU A 434 -11.96 -1.48 -15.09
CA GLU A 434 -12.11 -2.01 -13.72
C GLU A 434 -12.37 -0.89 -12.72
N ASP A 435 -13.22 -1.17 -11.74
CA ASP A 435 -13.48 -0.26 -10.64
C ASP A 435 -12.38 -0.39 -9.57
N TRP A 436 -11.41 0.49 -9.65
CA TRP A 436 -10.32 0.61 -8.67
C TRP A 436 -10.61 1.64 -7.59
N SER A 437 -11.84 2.16 -7.48
CA SER A 437 -12.18 3.15 -6.47
C SER A 437 -12.18 2.55 -5.05
N TRP A 438 -12.09 3.42 -4.06
CA TRP A 438 -12.24 3.07 -2.66
C TRP A 438 -13.70 2.71 -2.28
N ASP A 439 -14.67 2.99 -3.15
CA ASP A 439 -16.09 2.83 -2.82
C ASP A 439 -16.49 1.39 -2.53
N ARG A 440 -15.84 0.42 -3.19
CA ARG A 440 -16.03 -1.00 -2.88
C ARG A 440 -15.49 -1.35 -1.50
N ALA A 441 -14.24 -1.03 -1.23
CA ALA A 441 -13.60 -1.29 0.07
C ALA A 441 -14.36 -0.61 1.21
N ALA A 442 -14.80 0.63 1.02
CA ALA A 442 -15.56 1.36 2.04
C ALA A 442 -16.89 0.69 2.40
N LYS A 443 -17.58 0.07 1.43
CA LYS A 443 -18.81 -0.69 1.71
C LYS A 443 -18.52 -1.96 2.51
N GLU A 444 -17.43 -2.66 2.21
CA GLU A 444 -16.98 -3.84 2.94
C GLU A 444 -16.62 -3.46 4.40
N TYR A 445 -15.82 -2.41 4.59
CA TYR A 445 -15.51 -1.89 5.93
C TYR A 445 -16.73 -1.39 6.70
N LEU A 446 -17.66 -0.70 6.03
CA LEU A 446 -18.91 -0.25 6.67
C LEU A 446 -19.75 -1.43 7.16
N ALA A 447 -19.76 -2.56 6.45
CA ALA A 447 -20.43 -3.77 6.92
C ALA A 447 -19.76 -4.31 8.19
N VAL A 448 -18.43 -4.33 8.25
CA VAL A 448 -17.67 -4.72 9.46
C VAL A 448 -17.99 -3.79 10.63
N TYR A 449 -18.03 -2.48 10.41
CA TYR A 449 -18.32 -1.52 11.48
C TYR A 449 -19.75 -1.64 12.02
N ARG A 450 -20.73 -1.87 11.15
CA ARG A 450 -22.14 -2.07 11.56
C ARG A 450 -22.31 -3.36 12.37
N ASP A 451 -21.62 -4.43 12.00
CA ASP A 451 -21.61 -5.68 12.76
C ASP A 451 -21.04 -5.49 14.18
N LEU A 452 -20.07 -4.61 14.34
CA LEU A 452 -19.46 -4.31 15.64
C LEU A 452 -20.23 -3.29 16.47
N ALA A 453 -20.88 -2.34 15.84
CA ALA A 453 -21.62 -1.28 16.56
C ALA A 453 -23.02 -1.72 17.00
N GLY A 454 -23.51 -2.92 16.56
CA GLY A 454 -24.83 -3.48 16.92
C GLY A 454 -25.91 -2.95 16.05
#